data_a13a8bc8294ba7ab67189f6fa58c93f7
#
_entry.id   a13a8bc8294ba7ab67189f6fa58c93f7
#
_cell.length_a   1.000
_cell.length_b   1.000
_cell.length_c   1.000
_cell.angle_alpha   90.00
_cell.angle_beta   90.00
_cell.angle_gamma   90.00
#
_symmetry.space_group_name_H-M   'P 1'
#
loop_
_entity.id
_entity.type
_entity.pdbx_description
1 polymer ?
#
loop_
_entity_poly.entity_id
_entity_poly.type
_entity_poly.pdbx_seq_one_letter_code
_entity_poly.pdbx_strand_id
1 'polypeptide(L)'
;MTSVRIFMREISPGHVFVAPAMFVLSVFFLMPVLGALVMSFTDFDLYALADLKNLRFIWLGNYISLLRTPLFWKAFGNTCYFALVGAPLSILVSLAMAMLLNVPGVGLKALYRTALFAPYVATLVAAAVIWRYMLDAQYGWLNQFLIALGLQPIDWLGNPHFSMSAIILFSVWKNFGYNMLILLAALQRIPDDLYEAARVDGAGSWERFIHVTLPGVAPSLWMVALLTIAGYFQLFAEPYVMTQGGPAQSTVSLLYFMYEDGFKWWNLGHASATAFILFAVLMGLSFLRPKSEEVFL
;
A
#
# COMPACT_ATOMS: atom_id res chain seq x y z
N MET A 1 20.89 44.67 -26.93
CA MET A 1 20.58 43.39 -27.66
C MET A 1 21.54 42.24 -27.33
N THR A 2 22.64 42.47 -26.65
CA THR A 2 23.68 41.45 -26.33
C THR A 2 23.35 40.59 -25.13
N SER A 3 22.63 41.10 -24.12
CA SER A 3 22.33 40.37 -22.86
C SER A 3 21.27 39.27 -23.02
N VAL A 4 20.35 39.39 -23.97
CA VAL A 4 19.32 38.38 -24.23
C VAL A 4 19.90 37.12 -24.93
N ARG A 5 20.95 37.32 -25.72
CA ARG A 5 21.64 36.19 -26.40
C ARG A 5 22.50 35.34 -25.46
N ILE A 6 22.98 35.87 -24.34
CA ILE A 6 23.77 35.14 -23.37
C ILE A 6 22.86 34.20 -22.56
N PHE A 7 21.65 34.63 -22.22
CA PHE A 7 20.67 33.81 -21.44
C PHE A 7 20.12 32.63 -22.26
N MET A 8 20.00 32.78 -23.58
CA MET A 8 19.51 31.68 -24.45
C MET A 8 20.57 30.62 -24.77
N ARG A 9 21.86 30.85 -24.45
CA ARG A 9 22.95 29.92 -24.77
C ARG A 9 23.14 28.83 -23.70
N GLU A 10 22.53 29.00 -22.51
CA GLU A 10 22.62 28.03 -21.39
C GLU A 10 21.43 27.08 -21.27
N ILE A 11 20.35 27.31 -22.03
CA ILE A 11 19.19 26.41 -22.01
C ILE A 11 19.53 25.24 -22.93
N SER A 12 20.04 24.16 -22.35
CA SER A 12 20.23 22.87 -23.06
C SER A 12 18.88 22.46 -23.70
N PRO A 13 18.86 21.97 -24.95
CA PRO A 13 17.64 21.46 -25.59
C PRO A 13 16.84 20.50 -24.70
N GLY A 14 17.51 19.73 -23.84
CA GLY A 14 16.90 18.86 -22.86
C GLY A 14 15.96 19.57 -21.88
N HIS A 15 16.29 20.80 -21.45
CA HIS A 15 15.40 21.56 -20.53
C HIS A 15 14.09 21.96 -21.21
N VAL A 16 14.13 22.28 -22.52
CA VAL A 16 12.93 22.66 -23.28
C VAL A 16 11.98 21.45 -23.42
N PHE A 17 12.52 20.25 -23.64
CA PHE A 17 11.71 19.04 -23.74
C PHE A 17 11.12 18.59 -22.40
N VAL A 18 11.80 18.85 -21.29
CA VAL A 18 11.32 18.48 -19.94
C VAL A 18 10.38 19.56 -19.35
N ALA A 19 10.48 20.82 -19.82
CA ALA A 19 9.72 21.95 -19.26
C ALA A 19 8.19 21.72 -19.20
N PRO A 20 7.49 21.19 -20.22
CA PRO A 20 6.05 20.93 -20.15
C PRO A 20 5.68 19.96 -19.03
N ALA A 21 6.43 18.86 -18.89
CA ALA A 21 6.20 17.87 -17.84
C ALA A 21 6.47 18.46 -16.45
N MET A 22 7.56 19.22 -16.30
CA MET A 22 7.88 19.92 -15.04
C MET A 22 6.85 20.98 -14.67
N PHE A 23 6.30 21.69 -15.65
CA PHE A 23 5.21 22.65 -15.43
C PHE A 23 3.96 21.94 -14.86
N VAL A 24 3.52 20.85 -15.52
CA VAL A 24 2.36 20.08 -15.06
C VAL A 24 2.59 19.53 -13.66
N LEU A 25 3.75 18.91 -13.39
CA LEU A 25 4.10 18.41 -12.07
C LEU A 25 4.15 19.53 -11.01
N SER A 26 4.68 20.70 -11.35
CA SER A 26 4.76 21.81 -10.41
C SER A 26 3.38 22.35 -10.04
N VAL A 27 2.49 22.54 -11.03
CA VAL A 27 1.15 23.12 -10.81
C VAL A 27 0.19 22.10 -10.18
N PHE A 28 0.17 20.86 -10.65
CA PHE A 28 -0.85 19.88 -10.23
C PHE A 28 -0.39 18.92 -9.12
N PHE A 29 0.89 18.87 -8.84
CA PHE A 29 1.42 18.01 -7.77
C PHE A 29 2.14 18.82 -6.68
N LEU A 30 3.18 19.58 -7.02
CA LEU A 30 3.98 20.27 -6.00
C LEU A 30 3.19 21.41 -5.32
N MET A 31 2.47 22.23 -6.07
CA MET A 31 1.71 23.34 -5.51
C MET A 31 0.62 22.88 -4.52
N PRO A 32 -0.24 21.88 -4.81
CA PRO A 32 -1.20 21.36 -3.83
C PRO A 32 -0.53 20.73 -2.60
N VAL A 33 0.60 20.03 -2.76
CA VAL A 33 1.35 19.46 -1.62
C VAL A 33 1.91 20.58 -0.73
N LEU A 34 2.49 21.61 -1.32
CA LEU A 34 2.96 22.79 -0.56
C LEU A 34 1.80 23.55 0.09
N GLY A 35 0.66 23.66 -0.59
CA GLY A 35 -0.57 24.20 -0.03
C GLY A 35 -1.05 23.44 1.19
N ALA A 36 -1.12 22.09 1.09
CA ALA A 36 -1.45 21.22 2.23
C ALA A 36 -0.42 21.34 3.36
N LEU A 37 0.87 21.51 3.05
CA LEU A 37 1.91 21.76 4.07
C LEU A 37 1.63 23.06 4.83
N VAL A 38 1.33 24.13 4.14
CA VAL A 38 0.98 25.42 4.77
C VAL A 38 -0.29 25.26 5.61
N MET A 39 -1.33 24.62 5.08
CA MET A 39 -2.58 24.37 5.83
C MET A 39 -2.33 23.57 7.10
N SER A 40 -1.39 22.64 7.12
CA SER A 40 -1.07 21.86 8.32
C SER A 40 -0.59 22.69 9.53
N PHE A 41 -0.11 23.92 9.29
CA PHE A 41 0.31 24.88 10.32
C PHE A 41 -0.75 25.93 10.65
N THR A 42 -1.94 25.81 10.07
CA THR A 42 -3.05 26.76 10.24
C THR A 42 -4.29 26.07 10.80
N ASP A 43 -5.21 26.84 11.37
CA ASP A 43 -6.53 26.36 11.79
C ASP A 43 -7.54 26.37 10.63
N PHE A 44 -7.10 25.95 9.44
CA PHE A 44 -7.94 25.96 8.24
C PHE A 44 -9.12 25.00 8.38
N ASP A 45 -10.30 25.58 8.57
CA ASP A 45 -11.56 24.90 8.75
C ASP A 45 -12.65 25.46 7.79
N LEU A 46 -13.92 25.07 8.00
CA LEU A 46 -15.06 25.57 7.23
C LEU A 46 -15.22 27.08 7.29
N TYR A 47 -14.89 27.72 8.43
CA TYR A 47 -15.02 29.17 8.60
C TYR A 47 -13.92 29.91 7.85
N ALA A 48 -12.72 29.39 7.86
CA ALA A 48 -11.61 29.93 7.08
C ALA A 48 -11.81 29.73 5.57
N LEU A 49 -12.52 28.67 5.17
CA LEU A 49 -12.91 28.44 3.78
C LEU A 49 -13.93 29.51 3.31
N ALA A 50 -14.83 29.95 4.18
CA ALA A 50 -15.83 30.99 3.87
C ALA A 50 -15.24 32.40 3.85
N ASP A 51 -14.32 32.73 4.77
CA ASP A 51 -13.59 33.99 4.84
C ASP A 51 -12.15 33.75 5.35
N LEU A 52 -11.18 33.97 4.46
CA LEU A 52 -9.74 33.81 4.78
C LEU A 52 -9.25 34.71 5.91
N LYS A 53 -10.01 35.76 6.31
CA LYS A 53 -9.69 36.57 7.48
C LYS A 53 -9.79 35.79 8.80
N ASN A 54 -10.52 34.70 8.81
CA ASN A 54 -10.62 33.82 9.99
C ASN A 54 -9.42 32.87 10.11
N LEU A 55 -8.58 32.76 9.06
CA LEU A 55 -7.42 31.88 9.06
C LEU A 55 -6.34 32.39 10.01
N ARG A 56 -5.94 31.54 10.96
CA ARG A 56 -4.87 31.83 11.91
C ARG A 56 -3.73 30.83 11.74
N PHE A 57 -2.53 31.31 11.86
CA PHE A 57 -1.34 30.47 11.88
C PHE A 57 -1.10 29.95 13.30
N ILE A 58 -1.25 28.64 13.52
CA ILE A 58 -1.18 27.97 14.84
C ILE A 58 0.07 27.13 15.03
N TRP A 59 1.05 27.26 14.11
CA TRP A 59 2.31 26.50 14.17
C TRP A 59 2.06 24.99 14.26
N LEU A 60 2.64 24.32 15.27
CA LEU A 60 2.49 22.89 15.51
C LEU A 60 1.19 22.52 16.26
N GLY A 61 0.22 23.44 16.38
CA GLY A 61 -1.02 23.22 17.10
C GLY A 61 -1.79 21.99 16.64
N ASN A 62 -1.92 21.80 15.31
CA ASN A 62 -2.56 20.60 14.75
C ASN A 62 -1.83 19.31 15.12
N TYR A 63 -0.51 19.30 15.04
CA TYR A 63 0.30 18.11 15.37
C TYR A 63 0.19 17.76 16.86
N ILE A 64 0.20 18.77 17.74
CA ILE A 64 0.03 18.56 19.20
C ILE A 64 -1.39 18.04 19.48
N SER A 65 -2.41 18.58 18.82
CA SER A 65 -3.80 18.14 18.93
C SER A 65 -3.95 16.67 18.50
N LEU A 66 -3.38 16.30 17.35
CA LEU A 66 -3.38 14.92 16.85
C LEU A 66 -2.76 13.94 17.86
N LEU A 67 -1.58 14.26 18.38
CA LEU A 67 -0.88 13.42 19.36
C LEU A 67 -1.65 13.27 20.69
N ARG A 68 -2.58 14.18 21.00
CA ARG A 68 -3.46 14.10 22.18
C ARG A 68 -4.78 13.39 21.88
N THR A 69 -5.12 13.14 20.63
CA THR A 69 -6.38 12.53 20.20
C THR A 69 -6.30 11.00 20.30
N PRO A 70 -7.08 10.34 21.17
CA PRO A 70 -7.02 8.86 21.28
C PRO A 70 -7.37 8.13 19.99
N LEU A 71 -8.31 8.68 19.19
CA LEU A 71 -8.71 8.09 17.93
C LEU A 71 -7.56 8.11 16.89
N PHE A 72 -6.71 9.13 16.90
CA PHE A 72 -5.52 9.17 16.06
C PHE A 72 -4.59 7.98 16.34
N TRP A 73 -4.28 7.71 17.60
CA TRP A 73 -3.42 6.57 17.97
C TRP A 73 -4.05 5.23 17.65
N LYS A 74 -5.36 5.12 17.79
CA LYS A 74 -6.10 3.92 17.37
C LYS A 74 -6.02 3.72 15.86
N ALA A 75 -6.25 4.76 15.07
CA ALA A 75 -6.14 4.74 13.62
C ALA A 75 -4.70 4.41 13.15
N PHE A 76 -3.71 5.01 13.80
CA PHE A 76 -2.31 4.72 13.56
C PHE A 76 -1.96 3.26 13.87
N GLY A 77 -2.37 2.77 15.04
CA GLY A 77 -2.18 1.37 15.45
C GLY A 77 -2.85 0.37 14.49
N ASN A 78 -4.09 0.65 14.07
CA ASN A 78 -4.81 -0.16 13.08
C ASN A 78 -4.07 -0.19 11.74
N THR A 79 -3.56 0.95 11.28
CA THR A 79 -2.79 1.04 10.03
C THR A 79 -1.47 0.27 10.13
N CYS A 80 -0.75 0.42 11.24
CA CYS A 80 0.47 -0.36 11.49
C CYS A 80 0.19 -1.86 11.55
N TYR A 81 -0.86 -2.28 12.24
CA TYR A 81 -1.25 -3.70 12.31
C TYR A 81 -1.58 -4.24 10.93
N PHE A 82 -2.39 -3.53 10.16
CA PHE A 82 -2.74 -3.91 8.79
C PHE A 82 -1.50 -4.03 7.89
N ALA A 83 -0.59 -3.07 7.95
CA ALA A 83 0.63 -3.09 7.15
C ALA A 83 1.62 -4.19 7.59
N LEU A 84 1.84 -4.35 8.90
CA LEU A 84 2.81 -5.31 9.44
C LEU A 84 2.35 -6.77 9.33
N VAL A 85 1.06 -7.02 9.29
CA VAL A 85 0.49 -8.37 9.12
C VAL A 85 0.15 -8.63 7.65
N GLY A 86 -0.56 -7.71 7.02
CA GLY A 86 -1.08 -7.89 5.67
C GLY A 86 0.01 -7.85 4.60
N ALA A 87 0.98 -6.94 4.67
CA ALA A 87 2.02 -6.85 3.65
C ALA A 87 2.93 -8.10 3.62
N PRO A 88 3.49 -8.59 4.74
CA PRO A 88 4.26 -9.83 4.73
C PRO A 88 3.43 -11.03 4.24
N LEU A 89 2.16 -11.13 4.66
CA LEU A 89 1.28 -12.22 4.21
C LEU A 89 1.05 -12.15 2.70
N SER A 90 0.81 -10.96 2.16
CA SER A 90 0.67 -10.74 0.71
C SER A 90 1.93 -11.15 -0.06
N ILE A 91 3.11 -10.78 0.44
CA ILE A 91 4.39 -11.11 -0.16
C ILE A 91 4.64 -12.62 -0.11
N LEU A 92 4.38 -13.27 1.03
CA LEU A 92 4.53 -14.72 1.18
C LEU A 92 3.62 -15.49 0.22
N VAL A 93 2.34 -15.12 0.13
CA VAL A 93 1.39 -15.73 -0.82
C VAL A 93 1.87 -15.51 -2.26
N SER A 94 2.33 -14.30 -2.59
CA SER A 94 2.84 -13.96 -3.92
C SER A 94 4.06 -14.80 -4.31
N LEU A 95 5.03 -14.92 -3.39
CA LEU A 95 6.23 -15.72 -3.62
C LEU A 95 5.88 -17.22 -3.77
N ALA A 96 5.03 -17.74 -2.91
CA ALA A 96 4.56 -19.13 -3.00
C ALA A 96 3.89 -19.42 -4.34
N MET A 97 2.97 -18.55 -4.79
CA MET A 97 2.29 -18.70 -6.07
C MET A 97 3.24 -18.55 -7.26
N ALA A 98 4.20 -17.60 -7.18
CA ALA A 98 5.24 -17.46 -8.20
C ALA A 98 6.11 -18.71 -8.33
N MET A 99 6.51 -19.29 -7.20
CA MET A 99 7.29 -20.55 -7.17
C MET A 99 6.49 -21.70 -7.77
N LEU A 100 5.22 -21.87 -7.41
CA LEU A 100 4.34 -22.92 -7.96
C LEU A 100 4.19 -22.79 -9.48
N LEU A 101 4.04 -21.56 -10.00
CA LEU A 101 3.95 -21.32 -11.44
C LEU A 101 5.30 -21.49 -12.17
N ASN A 102 6.41 -21.40 -11.46
CA ASN A 102 7.76 -21.58 -12.04
C ASN A 102 8.15 -23.05 -12.19
N VAL A 103 7.43 -23.99 -11.57
CA VAL A 103 7.72 -25.42 -11.68
C VAL A 103 7.73 -25.86 -13.15
N PRO A 104 8.76 -26.63 -13.61
CA PRO A 104 8.75 -27.23 -14.94
C PRO A 104 7.57 -28.18 -15.13
N GLY A 105 6.99 -28.24 -16.35
CA GLY A 105 5.90 -29.16 -16.67
C GLY A 105 4.49 -28.70 -16.29
N VAL A 106 4.33 -27.58 -15.61
CA VAL A 106 2.98 -27.00 -15.38
C VAL A 106 2.36 -26.62 -16.74
N GLY A 107 1.26 -27.28 -17.13
CA GLY A 107 0.48 -26.92 -18.30
C GLY A 107 -0.30 -25.62 -18.07
N LEU A 108 -0.77 -24.98 -19.16
CA LEU A 108 -1.67 -23.82 -19.08
C LEU A 108 -1.17 -22.63 -18.21
N LYS A 109 0.16 -22.45 -18.10
CA LYS A 109 0.76 -21.39 -17.27
C LYS A 109 0.17 -19.99 -17.57
N ALA A 110 -0.16 -19.71 -18.83
CA ALA A 110 -0.77 -18.43 -19.21
C ALA A 110 -2.16 -18.26 -18.56
N LEU A 111 -2.98 -19.31 -18.57
CA LEU A 111 -4.31 -19.30 -17.95
C LEU A 111 -4.21 -19.05 -16.42
N TYR A 112 -3.33 -19.79 -15.74
CA TYR A 112 -3.12 -19.60 -14.30
C TYR A 112 -2.60 -18.20 -13.97
N ARG A 113 -1.64 -17.65 -14.73
CA ARG A 113 -1.18 -16.28 -14.56
C ARG A 113 -2.33 -15.28 -14.67
N THR A 114 -3.16 -15.41 -15.70
CA THR A 114 -4.32 -14.52 -15.89
C THR A 114 -5.34 -14.67 -14.78
N ALA A 115 -5.69 -15.88 -14.40
CA ALA A 115 -6.67 -16.14 -13.34
C ALA A 115 -6.20 -15.60 -11.96
N LEU A 116 -4.93 -15.80 -11.60
CA LEU A 116 -4.37 -15.32 -10.33
C LEU A 116 -4.13 -13.80 -10.32
N PHE A 117 -3.96 -13.19 -11.49
CA PHE A 117 -3.84 -11.74 -11.63
C PHE A 117 -5.20 -11.02 -11.73
N ALA A 118 -6.25 -11.71 -12.13
CA ALA A 118 -7.58 -11.13 -12.35
C ALA A 118 -8.13 -10.33 -11.14
N PRO A 119 -7.98 -10.77 -9.88
CA PRO A 119 -8.39 -9.99 -8.73
C PRO A 119 -7.79 -8.58 -8.70
N TYR A 120 -6.52 -8.43 -9.06
CA TYR A 120 -5.84 -7.13 -9.08
C TYR A 120 -6.46 -6.15 -10.07
N VAL A 121 -6.91 -6.63 -11.24
CA VAL A 121 -7.51 -5.80 -12.29
C VAL A 121 -8.93 -5.33 -11.94
N ALA A 122 -9.67 -6.11 -11.16
CA ALA A 122 -11.01 -5.74 -10.73
C ALA A 122 -11.00 -4.41 -9.95
N THR A 123 -12.05 -3.58 -10.10
CA THR A 123 -12.16 -2.36 -9.30
C THR A 123 -12.26 -2.70 -7.81
N LEU A 124 -11.51 -1.99 -6.97
CA LEU A 124 -11.42 -2.26 -5.53
C LEU A 124 -12.81 -2.18 -4.87
N VAL A 125 -13.57 -1.14 -5.18
CA VAL A 125 -14.91 -0.93 -4.59
C VAL A 125 -15.86 -2.07 -4.94
N ALA A 126 -15.92 -2.50 -6.21
CA ALA A 126 -16.78 -3.61 -6.62
C ALA A 126 -16.36 -4.93 -5.93
N ALA A 127 -15.06 -5.21 -5.88
CA ALA A 127 -14.54 -6.39 -5.18
C ALA A 127 -14.87 -6.35 -3.67
N ALA A 128 -14.70 -5.19 -3.02
CA ALA A 128 -15.01 -5.02 -1.60
C ALA A 128 -16.50 -5.21 -1.30
N VAL A 129 -17.40 -4.74 -2.17
CA VAL A 129 -18.85 -4.99 -2.04
C VAL A 129 -19.17 -6.48 -2.15
N ILE A 130 -18.59 -7.18 -3.12
CA ILE A 130 -18.76 -8.64 -3.26
C ILE A 130 -18.28 -9.36 -2.01
N TRP A 131 -17.09 -9.03 -1.51
CA TRP A 131 -16.53 -9.63 -0.30
C TRP A 131 -17.37 -9.33 0.94
N ARG A 132 -17.97 -8.14 1.04
CA ARG A 132 -18.89 -7.81 2.12
C ARG A 132 -20.09 -8.78 2.15
N TYR A 133 -20.67 -9.13 0.99
CA TYR A 133 -21.72 -10.14 0.92
C TYR A 133 -21.19 -11.56 1.21
N MET A 134 -20.00 -11.89 0.74
CA MET A 134 -19.40 -13.20 1.04
C MET A 134 -19.12 -13.42 2.53
N LEU A 135 -18.79 -12.34 3.24
CA LEU A 135 -18.47 -12.31 4.67
C LEU A 135 -19.69 -11.99 5.55
N ASP A 136 -20.88 -11.91 4.98
CA ASP A 136 -22.10 -11.65 5.77
C ASP A 136 -22.29 -12.72 6.84
N ALA A 137 -22.68 -12.29 8.06
CA ALA A 137 -22.77 -13.17 9.21
C ALA A 137 -23.85 -14.25 9.06
N GLN A 138 -24.95 -13.97 8.36
CA GLN A 138 -26.11 -14.85 8.24
C GLN A 138 -26.15 -15.59 6.90
N TYR A 139 -25.95 -14.87 5.81
CA TYR A 139 -26.17 -15.37 4.45
C TYR A 139 -24.87 -15.56 3.66
N GLY A 140 -23.72 -15.13 4.22
CA GLY A 140 -22.41 -15.24 3.57
C GLY A 140 -22.03 -16.68 3.31
N TRP A 141 -21.65 -16.99 2.06
CA TRP A 141 -21.32 -18.36 1.70
C TRP A 141 -20.08 -18.90 2.45
N LEU A 142 -19.19 -18.05 2.96
CA LEU A 142 -18.10 -18.48 3.81
C LEU A 142 -18.63 -19.07 5.13
N ASN A 143 -19.64 -18.46 5.74
CA ASN A 143 -20.29 -18.99 6.93
C ASN A 143 -21.14 -20.23 6.62
N GLN A 144 -21.78 -20.29 5.45
CA GLN A 144 -22.48 -21.50 5.03
C GLN A 144 -21.51 -22.69 4.90
N PHE A 145 -20.30 -22.44 4.39
CA PHE A 145 -19.26 -23.45 4.35
C PHE A 145 -18.79 -23.89 5.75
N LEU A 146 -18.61 -22.94 6.69
CA LEU A 146 -18.27 -23.26 8.09
C LEU A 146 -19.37 -24.12 8.74
N ILE A 147 -20.63 -23.75 8.56
CA ILE A 147 -21.79 -24.53 9.09
C ILE A 147 -21.82 -25.94 8.50
N ALA A 148 -21.53 -26.10 7.20
CA ALA A 148 -21.47 -27.42 6.57
C ALA A 148 -20.35 -28.30 7.14
N LEU A 149 -19.28 -27.70 7.70
CA LEU A 149 -18.20 -28.38 8.42
C LEU A 149 -18.52 -28.59 9.92
N GLY A 150 -19.72 -28.22 10.39
CA GLY A 150 -20.10 -28.32 11.81
C GLY A 150 -19.49 -27.22 12.69
N LEU A 151 -18.94 -26.14 12.11
CA LEU A 151 -18.37 -25.02 12.83
C LEU A 151 -19.42 -23.92 13.05
N GLN A 152 -19.21 -23.10 14.08
CA GLN A 152 -20.09 -21.95 14.32
C GLN A 152 -19.83 -20.82 13.31
N PRO A 153 -20.88 -20.11 12.86
CA PRO A 153 -20.73 -18.94 12.00
C PRO A 153 -19.99 -17.83 12.75
N ILE A 154 -19.16 -17.10 12.02
CA ILE A 154 -18.37 -15.97 12.54
C ILE A 154 -18.94 -14.68 12.00
N ASP A 155 -19.12 -13.68 12.86
CA ASP A 155 -19.40 -12.32 12.43
C ASP A 155 -18.07 -11.63 12.01
N TRP A 156 -17.73 -11.81 10.75
CA TRP A 156 -16.44 -11.36 10.20
C TRP A 156 -16.26 -9.85 10.21
N LEU A 157 -17.33 -9.10 9.95
CA LEU A 157 -17.26 -7.64 9.80
C LEU A 157 -17.88 -6.89 10.99
N GLY A 158 -18.78 -7.52 11.76
CA GLY A 158 -19.44 -6.92 12.92
C GLY A 158 -18.72 -7.19 14.25
N ASN A 159 -17.69 -8.06 14.28
CA ASN A 159 -16.90 -8.32 15.47
C ASN A 159 -15.54 -7.59 15.41
N PRO A 160 -15.19 -6.75 16.42
CA PRO A 160 -13.93 -6.01 16.43
C PRO A 160 -12.66 -6.86 16.33
N HIS A 161 -12.70 -8.11 16.78
CA HIS A 161 -11.55 -9.02 16.72
C HIS A 161 -11.30 -9.60 15.33
N PHE A 162 -12.32 -9.72 14.50
CA PHE A 162 -12.23 -10.33 13.18
C PHE A 162 -12.22 -9.33 12.02
N SER A 163 -12.80 -8.14 12.21
CA SER A 163 -13.03 -7.17 11.14
C SER A 163 -11.75 -6.73 10.42
N MET A 164 -10.67 -6.44 11.15
CA MET A 164 -9.40 -6.09 10.51
C MET A 164 -8.75 -7.29 9.81
N SER A 165 -8.86 -8.50 10.37
CA SER A 165 -8.35 -9.73 9.74
C SER A 165 -9.12 -10.06 8.45
N ALA A 166 -10.42 -9.81 8.41
CA ALA A 166 -11.24 -9.95 7.20
C ALA A 166 -10.78 -8.97 6.09
N ILE A 167 -10.49 -7.72 6.46
CA ILE A 167 -9.94 -6.72 5.52
C ILE A 167 -8.54 -7.13 5.04
N ILE A 168 -7.68 -7.65 5.92
CA ILE A 168 -6.36 -8.17 5.53
C ILE A 168 -6.51 -9.31 4.51
N LEU A 169 -7.39 -10.27 4.76
CA LEU A 169 -7.63 -11.40 3.85
C LEU A 169 -8.09 -10.91 2.46
N PHE A 170 -9.04 -9.97 2.43
CA PHE A 170 -9.48 -9.32 1.20
C PHE A 170 -8.31 -8.65 0.46
N SER A 171 -7.52 -7.85 1.17
CA SER A 171 -6.42 -7.08 0.57
C SER A 171 -5.30 -7.99 0.07
N VAL A 172 -4.99 -9.07 0.77
CA VAL A 172 -4.03 -10.08 0.30
C VAL A 172 -4.54 -10.72 -0.99
N TRP A 173 -5.80 -11.21 -1.00
CA TRP A 173 -6.41 -11.79 -2.21
C TRP A 173 -6.43 -10.81 -3.38
N LYS A 174 -6.67 -9.54 -3.11
CA LYS A 174 -6.74 -8.49 -4.13
C LYS A 174 -5.38 -8.19 -4.76
N ASN A 175 -4.30 -8.20 -3.97
CA ASN A 175 -3.02 -7.63 -4.36
C ASN A 175 -1.93 -8.68 -4.69
N PHE A 176 -2.04 -9.93 -4.21
CA PHE A 176 -0.97 -10.92 -4.36
C PHE A 176 -0.61 -11.19 -5.82
N GLY A 177 -1.57 -11.15 -6.74
CA GLY A 177 -1.34 -11.46 -8.16
C GLY A 177 -0.36 -10.52 -8.86
N TYR A 178 -0.37 -9.23 -8.51
CA TYR A 178 0.58 -8.25 -9.03
C TYR A 178 2.01 -8.56 -8.56
N ASN A 179 2.19 -8.73 -7.27
CA ASN A 179 3.47 -9.08 -6.67
C ASN A 179 4.00 -10.43 -7.19
N MET A 180 3.10 -11.40 -7.35
CA MET A 180 3.41 -12.73 -7.93
C MET A 180 4.04 -12.61 -9.32
N LEU A 181 3.52 -11.76 -10.20
CA LEU A 181 4.07 -11.60 -11.55
C LEU A 181 5.48 -11.00 -11.53
N ILE A 182 5.75 -10.03 -10.65
CA ILE A 182 7.09 -9.45 -10.50
C ILE A 182 8.07 -10.51 -9.99
N LEU A 183 7.68 -11.26 -8.95
CA LEU A 183 8.52 -12.31 -8.37
C LEU A 183 8.71 -13.50 -9.34
N LEU A 184 7.70 -13.83 -10.14
CA LEU A 184 7.81 -14.86 -11.16
C LEU A 184 8.83 -14.46 -12.24
N ALA A 185 8.81 -13.20 -12.67
CA ALA A 185 9.80 -12.69 -13.63
C ALA A 185 11.23 -12.71 -13.04
N ALA A 186 11.37 -12.43 -11.74
CA ALA A 186 12.64 -12.53 -11.05
C ALA A 186 13.13 -13.99 -10.96
N LEU A 187 12.25 -14.93 -10.60
CA LEU A 187 12.56 -16.37 -10.57
C LEU A 187 13.06 -16.89 -11.92
N GLN A 188 12.46 -16.42 -13.02
CA GLN A 188 12.83 -16.83 -14.38
C GLN A 188 14.17 -16.25 -14.86
N ARG A 189 14.78 -15.32 -14.12
CA ARG A 189 16.11 -14.77 -14.41
C ARG A 189 17.24 -15.56 -13.76
N ILE A 190 16.94 -16.42 -12.79
CA ILE A 190 17.94 -17.22 -12.11
C ILE A 190 18.44 -18.29 -13.09
N PRO A 191 19.74 -18.37 -13.39
CA PRO A 191 20.28 -19.40 -14.28
C PRO A 191 20.04 -20.81 -13.74
N ASP A 192 19.62 -21.72 -14.63
CA ASP A 192 19.37 -23.14 -14.25
C ASP A 192 20.65 -23.82 -13.77
N ASP A 193 21.83 -23.41 -14.30
CA ASP A 193 23.15 -23.92 -13.90
C ASP A 193 23.39 -23.84 -12.39
N LEU A 194 22.88 -22.78 -11.72
CA LEU A 194 23.00 -22.64 -10.26
C LEU A 194 22.21 -23.73 -9.51
N TYR A 195 21.04 -24.09 -10.04
CA TYR A 195 20.24 -25.18 -9.48
C TYR A 195 20.87 -26.55 -9.76
N GLU A 196 21.54 -26.70 -10.91
CA GLU A 196 22.25 -27.94 -11.25
C GLU A 196 23.50 -28.10 -10.40
N ALA A 197 24.32 -27.07 -10.25
CA ALA A 197 25.48 -27.09 -9.37
C ALA A 197 25.08 -27.48 -7.93
N ALA A 198 24.04 -26.81 -7.38
CA ALA A 198 23.54 -27.12 -6.05
C ALA A 198 23.04 -28.57 -5.93
N ARG A 199 22.48 -29.16 -7.01
CA ARG A 199 22.08 -30.58 -7.03
C ARG A 199 23.29 -31.52 -7.01
N VAL A 200 24.33 -31.19 -7.75
CA VAL A 200 25.59 -31.95 -7.77
C VAL A 200 26.25 -31.94 -6.38
N ASP A 201 26.19 -30.78 -5.69
CA ASP A 201 26.67 -30.64 -4.31
C ASP A 201 25.77 -31.33 -3.26
N GLY A 202 24.69 -32.00 -3.68
CA GLY A 202 23.78 -32.76 -2.80
C GLY A 202 22.73 -31.91 -2.08
N ALA A 203 22.56 -30.64 -2.46
CA ALA A 203 21.60 -29.74 -1.81
C ALA A 203 20.13 -30.19 -2.02
N GLY A 204 19.40 -30.32 -0.93
CA GLY A 204 17.97 -30.60 -0.91
C GLY A 204 17.12 -29.42 -1.41
N SER A 205 15.82 -29.62 -1.56
CA SER A 205 14.91 -28.55 -2.06
C SER A 205 14.89 -27.31 -1.19
N TRP A 206 15.00 -27.48 0.14
CA TRP A 206 15.01 -26.36 1.10
C TRP A 206 16.35 -25.58 1.05
N GLU A 207 17.48 -26.30 0.92
CA GLU A 207 18.79 -25.68 0.78
C GLU A 207 18.90 -24.87 -0.51
N ARG A 208 18.41 -25.42 -1.62
CA ARG A 208 18.31 -24.69 -2.90
C ARG A 208 17.41 -23.46 -2.79
N PHE A 209 16.31 -23.53 -2.06
CA PHE A 209 15.47 -22.36 -1.82
C PHE A 209 16.22 -21.28 -1.06
N ILE A 210 16.93 -21.62 0.04
CA ILE A 210 17.62 -20.61 0.87
C ILE A 210 18.87 -20.06 0.18
N HIS A 211 19.66 -20.90 -0.52
CA HIS A 211 20.97 -20.51 -1.01
C HIS A 211 20.98 -20.10 -2.49
N VAL A 212 19.97 -20.47 -3.28
CA VAL A 212 19.89 -20.12 -4.71
C VAL A 212 18.67 -19.23 -4.98
N THR A 213 17.47 -19.72 -4.63
CA THR A 213 16.22 -19.02 -4.99
C THR A 213 16.07 -17.70 -4.26
N LEU A 214 16.15 -17.72 -2.93
CA LEU A 214 15.91 -16.54 -2.10
C LEU A 214 16.92 -15.40 -2.35
N PRO A 215 18.23 -15.68 -2.43
CA PRO A 215 19.22 -14.68 -2.84
C PRO A 215 19.00 -14.16 -4.26
N GLY A 216 18.67 -15.06 -5.21
CA GLY A 216 18.43 -14.69 -6.61
C GLY A 216 17.23 -13.77 -6.81
N VAL A 217 16.18 -13.88 -5.99
CA VAL A 217 15.02 -12.97 -6.04
C VAL A 217 15.11 -11.79 -5.07
N ALA A 218 16.10 -11.74 -4.19
CA ALA A 218 16.18 -10.76 -3.10
C ALA A 218 16.04 -9.30 -3.56
N PRO A 219 16.66 -8.82 -4.65
CA PRO A 219 16.46 -7.44 -5.11
C PRO A 219 15.00 -7.14 -5.49
N SER A 220 14.36 -8.07 -6.21
CA SER A 220 12.97 -7.94 -6.62
C SER A 220 12.01 -8.11 -5.42
N LEU A 221 12.34 -8.99 -4.50
CA LEU A 221 11.59 -9.20 -3.26
C LEU A 221 11.59 -7.93 -2.40
N TRP A 222 12.75 -7.27 -2.30
CA TRP A 222 12.86 -6.00 -1.58
C TRP A 222 12.04 -4.89 -2.24
N MET A 223 12.10 -4.76 -3.56
CA MET A 223 11.28 -3.80 -4.30
C MET A 223 9.78 -4.05 -4.06
N VAL A 224 9.34 -5.32 -4.18
CA VAL A 224 7.97 -5.73 -3.89
C VAL A 224 7.58 -5.41 -2.45
N ALA A 225 8.48 -5.65 -1.49
CA ALA A 225 8.23 -5.35 -0.07
C ALA A 225 8.01 -3.86 0.16
N LEU A 226 8.88 -2.99 -0.38
CA LEU A 226 8.72 -1.54 -0.26
C LEU A 226 7.40 -1.04 -0.86
N LEU A 227 7.07 -1.47 -2.09
CA LEU A 227 5.83 -1.08 -2.76
C LEU A 227 4.59 -1.58 -2.01
N THR A 228 4.63 -2.82 -1.53
CA THR A 228 3.51 -3.43 -0.80
C THR A 228 3.31 -2.74 0.54
N ILE A 229 4.36 -2.55 1.33
CA ILE A 229 4.28 -1.86 2.62
C ILE A 229 3.74 -0.44 2.44
N ALA A 230 4.28 0.32 1.47
CA ALA A 230 3.81 1.68 1.18
C ALA A 230 2.32 1.70 0.79
N GLY A 231 1.86 0.74 -0.03
CA GLY A 231 0.45 0.62 -0.38
C GLY A 231 -0.45 0.26 0.81
N TYR A 232 0.01 -0.63 1.68
CA TYR A 232 -0.74 -1.05 2.87
C TYR A 232 -0.86 0.07 3.93
N PHE A 233 0.14 0.94 4.06
CA PHE A 233 0.00 2.13 4.90
C PHE A 233 -1.05 3.13 4.37
N GLN A 234 -1.43 3.03 3.11
CA GLN A 234 -2.46 3.84 2.47
C GLN A 234 -3.86 3.19 2.51
N LEU A 235 -4.12 2.34 3.48
CA LEU A 235 -5.42 1.70 3.72
C LEU A 235 -6.55 2.74 3.87
N PHE A 236 -7.50 2.75 2.94
CA PHE A 236 -8.66 3.63 2.97
C PHE A 236 -9.93 2.99 2.43
N ALA A 237 -9.91 2.56 1.17
CA ALA A 237 -11.12 2.17 0.46
C ALA A 237 -11.74 0.88 1.01
N GLU A 238 -10.93 -0.05 1.50
CA GLU A 238 -11.38 -1.30 2.10
C GLU A 238 -12.22 -1.05 3.36
N PRO A 239 -11.71 -0.37 4.41
CA PRO A 239 -12.54 -0.07 5.57
C PRO A 239 -13.69 0.87 5.25
N TYR A 240 -13.52 1.82 4.31
CA TYR A 240 -14.59 2.72 3.91
C TYR A 240 -15.80 1.97 3.33
N VAL A 241 -15.56 0.98 2.46
CA VAL A 241 -16.62 0.23 1.78
C VAL A 241 -17.17 -0.91 2.65
N MET A 242 -16.26 -1.67 3.30
CA MET A 242 -16.64 -2.92 3.97
C MET A 242 -17.23 -2.71 5.36
N THR A 243 -16.67 -1.78 6.16
CA THR A 243 -16.98 -1.66 7.58
C THR A 243 -17.30 -0.24 8.04
N GLN A 244 -17.04 0.78 7.21
CA GLN A 244 -17.18 2.19 7.57
C GLN A 244 -16.41 2.56 8.87
N GLY A 245 -15.21 1.99 9.03
CA GLY A 245 -14.38 2.18 10.21
C GLY A 245 -14.77 1.34 11.43
N GLY A 246 -15.93 0.67 11.40
CA GLY A 246 -16.47 -0.17 12.48
C GLY A 246 -15.95 -1.60 12.50
N PRO A 247 -16.49 -2.43 13.43
CA PRO A 247 -17.19 -2.03 14.64
C PRO A 247 -16.25 -1.39 15.68
N ALA A 248 -16.78 -0.54 16.54
CA ALA A 248 -16.03 0.11 17.63
C ALA A 248 -14.70 0.74 17.17
N GLN A 249 -14.63 1.30 15.96
CA GLN A 249 -13.44 1.92 15.36
C GLN A 249 -12.27 0.93 15.13
N SER A 250 -12.53 -0.38 15.08
CA SER A 250 -11.49 -1.41 14.94
C SER A 250 -10.83 -1.42 13.56
N THR A 251 -11.44 -0.78 12.57
CA THR A 251 -10.93 -0.71 11.20
C THR A 251 -10.68 0.72 10.71
N VAL A 252 -10.82 1.73 11.58
CA VAL A 252 -10.42 3.10 11.25
C VAL A 252 -8.92 3.11 10.99
N SER A 253 -8.52 3.41 9.75
CA SER A 253 -7.13 3.63 9.36
C SER A 253 -6.75 5.10 9.46
N LEU A 254 -5.46 5.40 9.39
CA LEU A 254 -4.97 6.77 9.43
C LEU A 254 -5.50 7.60 8.25
N LEU A 255 -5.55 7.01 7.06
CA LEU A 255 -6.08 7.68 5.88
C LEU A 255 -7.61 7.84 5.94
N TYR A 256 -8.32 6.88 6.55
CA TYR A 256 -9.75 6.98 6.81
C TYR A 256 -10.05 8.10 7.83
N PHE A 257 -9.28 8.16 8.92
CA PHE A 257 -9.34 9.24 9.91
C PHE A 257 -9.11 10.62 9.27
N MET A 258 -8.06 10.74 8.45
CA MET A 258 -7.75 11.97 7.70
C MET A 258 -8.93 12.39 6.78
N TYR A 259 -9.55 11.42 6.09
CA TYR A 259 -10.69 11.68 5.23
C TYR A 259 -11.90 12.20 6.01
N GLU A 260 -12.26 11.56 7.13
CA GLU A 260 -13.37 12.03 7.96
C GLU A 260 -13.10 13.44 8.50
N ASP A 261 -11.90 13.67 8.99
CA ASP A 261 -11.49 14.97 9.55
C ASP A 261 -11.57 16.08 8.49
N GLY A 262 -11.01 15.86 7.31
CA GLY A 262 -10.96 16.85 6.24
C GLY A 262 -12.28 17.06 5.50
N PHE A 263 -13.00 15.99 5.16
CA PHE A 263 -14.14 16.06 4.24
C PHE A 263 -15.50 15.89 4.92
N LYS A 264 -15.55 15.34 6.11
CA LYS A 264 -16.79 15.19 6.88
C LYS A 264 -16.90 16.29 7.95
N TRP A 265 -15.80 16.61 8.63
CA TRP A 265 -15.73 17.61 9.68
C TRP A 265 -15.15 18.94 9.23
N TRP A 266 -14.69 19.03 7.98
CA TRP A 266 -14.14 20.25 7.36
C TRP A 266 -12.94 20.85 8.11
N ASN A 267 -12.19 20.02 8.84
CA ASN A 267 -11.00 20.43 9.56
C ASN A 267 -9.76 20.14 8.69
N LEU A 268 -9.57 20.94 7.65
CA LEU A 268 -8.55 20.71 6.63
C LEU A 268 -7.13 20.89 7.15
N GLY A 269 -6.91 21.80 8.12
CA GLY A 269 -5.62 21.96 8.76
C GLY A 269 -5.16 20.72 9.51
N HIS A 270 -6.07 20.12 10.28
CA HIS A 270 -5.81 18.90 11.05
C HIS A 270 -5.65 17.66 10.14
N ALA A 271 -6.49 17.55 9.10
CA ALA A 271 -6.36 16.51 8.08
C ALA A 271 -5.03 16.60 7.32
N SER A 272 -4.59 17.82 6.97
CA SER A 272 -3.30 18.06 6.33
C SER A 272 -2.13 17.66 7.23
N ALA A 273 -2.19 17.96 8.52
CA ALA A 273 -1.18 17.52 9.49
C ALA A 273 -1.11 15.98 9.59
N THR A 274 -2.28 15.30 9.57
CA THR A 274 -2.35 13.83 9.52
C THR A 274 -1.69 13.27 8.26
N ALA A 275 -1.93 13.90 7.09
CA ALA A 275 -1.29 13.51 5.83
C ALA A 275 0.24 13.64 5.90
N PHE A 276 0.76 14.71 6.50
CA PHE A 276 2.21 14.90 6.65
C PHE A 276 2.85 13.95 7.66
N ILE A 277 2.12 13.54 8.71
CA ILE A 277 2.59 12.45 9.60
C ILE A 277 2.70 11.14 8.81
N LEU A 278 1.67 10.77 8.04
CA LEU A 278 1.71 9.58 7.19
C LEU A 278 2.86 9.65 6.16
N PHE A 279 3.04 10.80 5.52
CA PHE A 279 4.14 11.03 4.59
C PHE A 279 5.51 10.85 5.26
N ALA A 280 5.70 11.38 6.46
CA ALA A 280 6.94 11.24 7.23
C ALA A 280 7.22 9.76 7.59
N VAL A 281 6.18 8.99 7.96
CA VAL A 281 6.29 7.55 8.21
C VAL A 281 6.73 6.80 6.95
N LEU A 282 6.07 7.04 5.82
CA LEU A 282 6.40 6.40 4.54
C LEU A 282 7.80 6.77 4.06
N MET A 283 8.19 8.04 4.21
CA MET A 283 9.54 8.49 3.89
C MET A 283 10.59 7.82 4.79
N GLY A 284 10.32 7.70 6.09
CA GLY A 284 11.17 6.97 7.01
C GLY A 284 11.36 5.50 6.62
N LEU A 285 10.28 4.83 6.21
CA LEU A 285 10.35 3.45 5.71
C LEU A 285 11.17 3.31 4.43
N SER A 286 11.17 4.31 3.55
CA SER A 286 11.95 4.28 2.31
C SER A 286 13.47 4.35 2.52
N PHE A 287 13.93 4.84 3.68
CA PHE A 287 15.35 4.85 4.05
C PHE A 287 15.85 3.50 4.60
N LEU A 288 14.96 2.55 4.88
CA LEU A 288 15.32 1.20 5.34
C LEU A 288 15.86 0.34 4.18
N ARG A 289 16.80 0.85 3.39
CA ARG A 289 17.43 0.06 2.31
C ARG A 289 18.43 -0.94 2.88
N PRO A 290 18.39 -2.22 2.48
CA PRO A 290 19.50 -3.12 2.78
C PRO A 290 20.75 -2.68 2.01
N LYS A 291 21.92 -2.70 2.67
CA LYS A 291 23.23 -2.40 2.06
C LYS A 291 23.66 -3.38 0.95
N SER A 292 22.81 -4.34 0.59
CA SER A 292 23.14 -5.44 -0.32
C SER A 292 23.05 -5.10 -1.82
N GLU A 293 22.76 -3.86 -2.22
CA GLU A 293 22.78 -3.48 -3.65
C GLU A 293 24.20 -3.42 -4.25
N GLU A 294 25.25 -3.39 -3.43
CA GLU A 294 26.65 -3.32 -3.92
C GLU A 294 27.25 -4.67 -4.35
N VAL A 295 26.55 -5.78 -4.16
CA VAL A 295 27.11 -7.14 -4.41
C VAL A 295 26.76 -7.68 -5.81
N PHE A 296 25.89 -7.01 -6.59
CA PHE A 296 25.41 -7.52 -7.88
C PHE A 296 25.56 -6.52 -9.05
N LEU A 297 26.45 -5.55 -8.96
CA LEU A 297 27.04 -4.79 -10.08
C LEU A 297 28.47 -5.28 -10.28
#